data_38fecb28991398b1d43df01629af723f
#
_entry.id   38fecb28991398b1d43df01629af723f
#
_cell.length_a   1.000
_cell.length_b   1.000
_cell.length_c   1.000
_cell.angle_alpha   90.00
_cell.angle_beta   90.00
_cell.angle_gamma   90.00
#
_symmetry.space_group_name_H-M   'P 1'
#
loop_
_entity.id
_entity.type
_entity.pdbx_description
1 polymer ?
#
loop_
_entity_poly.entity_id
_entity_poly.type
_entity_poly.pdbx_seq_one_letter_code
_entity_poly.pdbx_strand_id
1 'polypeptide(L)'
;MDLRTATAPPSPGKSVLHDVEQTQLAIELIGLGARLQVLESALTLPRGRLVRLYKELRGTSPPKGMLPFSTDWFVTWRPNAHASMLLNAYRFMRDAGGLAGIRAVLSGYRVYREQLSITGETAELSFTRAWTLVRFHENGMLQLARCRSCAGNYVVQAHGRRRHAVCGLCMPPARAGKGRKAVARTAA
;
A
#
# COMPACT_ATOMS: atom_id res chain seq x y z
N MET A 1 -46.57 2.57 28.56
CA MET A 1 -46.05 3.88 28.10
C MET A 1 -44.57 3.66 27.79
N ASP A 2 -44.26 3.18 26.56
CA ASP A 2 -42.89 2.89 26.11
C ASP A 2 -42.46 3.98 25.16
N LEU A 3 -41.62 4.86 25.64
CA LEU A 3 -40.90 5.86 24.81
C LEU A 3 -39.54 5.30 24.37
N ARG A 4 -39.57 4.44 23.36
CA ARG A 4 -38.33 4.12 22.58
C ARG A 4 -38.23 5.13 21.45
N THR A 5 -37.66 6.28 21.72
CA THR A 5 -37.14 7.16 20.66
C THR A 5 -35.89 6.51 20.07
N ALA A 6 -36.08 5.74 18.98
CA ALA A 6 -34.99 5.28 18.14
C ALA A 6 -34.37 6.51 17.45
N THR A 7 -33.30 7.01 18.00
CA THR A 7 -32.48 8.04 17.35
C THR A 7 -31.86 7.43 16.10
N ALA A 8 -32.28 7.90 14.93
CA ALA A 8 -31.72 7.51 13.66
C ALA A 8 -30.20 7.77 13.66
N PRO A 9 -29.35 6.89 13.09
CA PRO A 9 -27.92 7.12 13.05
C PRO A 9 -27.63 8.42 12.27
N PRO A 10 -26.72 9.27 12.74
CA PRO A 10 -26.39 10.53 12.07
C PRO A 10 -25.86 10.23 10.67
N SER A 11 -26.32 11.01 9.69
CA SER A 11 -25.82 10.95 8.30
C SER A 11 -24.29 11.13 8.28
N PRO A 12 -23.53 10.35 7.47
CA PRO A 12 -22.07 10.26 7.54
C PRO A 12 -21.29 11.57 7.31
N GLY A 13 -21.95 12.65 6.89
CA GLY A 13 -21.34 13.96 6.67
C GLY A 13 -21.41 14.96 7.84
N LYS A 14 -22.01 14.58 8.99
CA LYS A 14 -22.25 15.51 10.12
C LYS A 14 -21.65 15.06 11.46
N SER A 15 -20.96 13.93 11.52
CA SER A 15 -20.38 13.43 12.76
C SER A 15 -19.00 14.05 13.00
N VAL A 16 -18.87 14.79 14.11
CA VAL A 16 -17.59 15.35 14.56
C VAL A 16 -16.54 14.25 14.80
N LEU A 17 -16.95 13.12 15.37
CA LEU A 17 -16.06 11.98 15.61
C LEU A 17 -15.54 11.40 14.29
N HIS A 18 -16.41 11.26 13.28
CA HIS A 18 -16.00 10.82 11.96
C HIS A 18 -14.99 11.79 11.33
N ASP A 19 -15.21 13.09 11.44
CA ASP A 19 -14.29 14.13 10.94
C ASP A 19 -12.92 14.05 11.63
N VAL A 20 -12.89 13.80 12.94
CA VAL A 20 -11.65 13.60 13.70
C VAL A 20 -10.92 12.36 13.21
N GLU A 21 -11.60 11.22 13.06
CA GLU A 21 -11.00 9.99 12.54
C GLU A 21 -10.44 10.17 11.13
N GLN A 22 -11.19 10.82 10.24
CA GLN A 22 -10.73 11.10 8.87
C GLN A 22 -9.51 12.02 8.85
N THR A 23 -9.47 13.00 9.77
CA THR A 23 -8.32 13.92 9.89
C THR A 23 -7.08 13.19 10.41
N GLN A 24 -7.22 12.35 11.43
CA GLN A 24 -6.10 11.55 11.96
C GLN A 24 -5.55 10.61 10.89
N LEU A 25 -6.43 9.93 10.15
CA LEU A 25 -6.04 9.06 9.06
C LEU A 25 -5.33 9.83 7.93
N ALA A 26 -5.81 11.04 7.59
CA ALA A 26 -5.14 11.91 6.63
C ALA A 26 -3.71 12.29 7.08
N ILE A 27 -3.54 12.67 8.35
CA ILE A 27 -2.23 13.01 8.93
C ILE A 27 -1.26 11.84 8.78
N GLU A 28 -1.69 10.64 9.13
CA GLU A 28 -0.86 9.46 9.03
C GLU A 28 -0.47 9.13 7.57
N LEU A 29 -1.44 9.13 6.67
CA LEU A 29 -1.21 8.86 5.25
C LEU A 29 -0.26 9.87 4.62
N ILE A 30 -0.40 11.16 4.94
CA ILE A 30 0.52 12.22 4.51
C ILE A 30 1.92 11.97 5.08
N GLY A 31 2.02 11.59 6.35
CA GLY A 31 3.27 11.19 7.01
C GLY A 31 4.00 10.05 6.28
N LEU A 32 3.26 9.09 5.73
CA LEU A 32 3.78 7.99 4.93
C LEU A 32 4.06 8.35 3.45
N GLY A 33 3.81 9.59 3.05
CA GLY A 33 4.04 10.06 1.68
C GLY A 33 2.93 9.71 0.68
N ALA A 34 1.70 9.53 1.15
CA ALA A 34 0.55 9.36 0.27
C ALA A 34 0.37 10.60 -0.63
N ARG A 35 0.13 10.40 -1.92
CA ARG A 35 -0.22 11.48 -2.84
C ARG A 35 -1.65 11.95 -2.62
N LEU A 36 -1.95 13.20 -3.02
CA LEU A 36 -3.27 13.80 -2.84
C LEU A 36 -4.40 12.95 -3.45
N GLN A 37 -4.17 12.35 -4.64
CA GLN A 37 -5.17 11.49 -5.27
C GLN A 37 -5.52 10.25 -4.43
N VAL A 38 -4.56 9.71 -3.67
CA VAL A 38 -4.82 8.60 -2.74
C VAL A 38 -5.70 9.08 -1.59
N LEU A 39 -5.40 10.26 -1.03
CA LEU A 39 -6.19 10.85 0.06
C LEU A 39 -7.63 11.13 -0.41
N GLU A 40 -7.80 11.73 -1.58
CA GLU A 40 -9.12 12.04 -2.16
C GLU A 40 -9.97 10.80 -2.43
N SER A 41 -9.33 9.69 -2.85
CA SER A 41 -10.05 8.44 -3.11
C SER A 41 -10.37 7.63 -1.87
N ALA A 42 -9.63 7.83 -0.78
CA ALA A 42 -9.70 7.02 0.42
C ALA A 42 -10.43 7.69 1.59
N LEU A 43 -10.55 9.02 1.57
CA LEU A 43 -11.08 9.83 2.67
C LEU A 43 -12.27 10.67 2.23
N THR A 44 -13.13 11.01 3.19
CA THR A 44 -14.32 11.84 2.96
C THR A 44 -14.05 13.34 3.15
N LEU A 45 -12.82 13.72 3.49
CA LEU A 45 -12.44 15.13 3.70
C LEU A 45 -12.42 15.91 2.38
N PRO A 46 -12.91 17.16 2.37
CA PRO A 46 -12.87 18.02 1.19
C PRO A 46 -11.42 18.25 0.72
N ARG A 47 -11.21 18.32 -0.61
CA ARG A 47 -9.91 18.56 -1.23
C ARG A 47 -9.16 19.76 -0.65
N GLY A 48 -9.85 20.88 -0.40
CA GLY A 48 -9.24 22.07 0.17
C GLY A 48 -8.65 21.84 1.55
N ARG A 49 -9.33 21.03 2.40
CA ARG A 49 -8.85 20.65 3.74
C ARG A 49 -7.63 19.72 3.63
N LEU A 50 -7.65 18.75 2.71
CA LEU A 50 -6.51 17.84 2.46
C LEU A 50 -5.27 18.60 1.99
N VAL A 51 -5.43 19.57 1.08
CA VAL A 51 -4.31 20.41 0.57
C VAL A 51 -3.73 21.27 1.70
N ARG A 52 -4.58 21.88 2.54
CA ARG A 52 -4.14 22.67 3.68
C ARG A 52 -3.36 21.81 4.66
N LEU A 53 -3.92 20.67 5.06
CA LEU A 53 -3.29 19.72 5.98
C LEU A 53 -1.94 19.21 5.43
N TYR A 54 -1.86 18.96 4.13
CA TYR A 54 -0.62 18.55 3.46
C TYR A 54 0.47 19.64 3.57
N LYS A 55 0.11 20.92 3.35
CA LYS A 55 1.04 22.05 3.51
C LYS A 55 1.50 22.23 4.93
N GLU A 56 0.60 22.11 5.90
CA GLU A 56 0.93 22.22 7.33
C GLU A 56 1.93 21.15 7.78
N LEU A 57 1.72 19.90 7.32
CA LEU A 57 2.55 18.77 7.72
C LEU A 57 3.89 18.66 6.96
N ARG A 58 3.93 19.09 5.71
CA ARG A 58 5.10 18.90 4.83
C ARG A 58 5.82 20.20 4.46
N GLY A 59 5.26 21.36 4.82
CA GLY A 59 5.79 22.66 4.43
C GLY A 59 5.68 22.96 2.93
N THR A 60 5.17 22.03 2.12
CA THR A 60 5.11 22.15 0.66
C THR A 60 3.74 21.74 0.12
N SER A 61 3.42 22.17 -1.09
CA SER A 61 2.20 21.72 -1.77
C SER A 61 2.30 20.22 -2.14
N PRO A 62 1.15 19.51 -2.19
CA PRO A 62 1.13 18.11 -2.63
C PRO A 62 1.82 17.94 -3.98
N PRO A 63 2.64 16.89 -4.18
CA PRO A 63 3.32 16.63 -5.45
C PRO A 63 2.31 16.46 -6.58
N LYS A 64 2.58 17.12 -7.69
CA LYS A 64 1.83 16.96 -8.95
C LYS A 64 2.27 15.66 -9.66
N GLY A 65 1.46 15.19 -10.59
CA GLY A 65 1.77 14.04 -11.45
C GLY A 65 0.76 12.91 -11.30
N MET A 66 0.83 11.98 -12.25
CA MET A 66 -0.07 10.82 -12.31
C MET A 66 0.32 9.75 -11.29
N LEU A 67 -0.68 8.99 -10.84
CA LEU A 67 -0.44 7.74 -10.12
C LEU A 67 0.18 6.69 -11.06
N PRO A 68 0.92 5.70 -10.53
CA PRO A 68 1.35 4.56 -11.33
C PRO A 68 0.16 3.91 -12.04
N PHE A 69 0.29 3.67 -13.35
CA PHE A 69 -0.80 3.14 -14.20
C PHE A 69 -0.47 1.77 -14.82
N SER A 70 0.81 1.32 -14.75
CA SER A 70 1.21 0.02 -15.27
C SER A 70 1.48 -0.99 -14.15
N THR A 71 1.07 -2.24 -14.39
CA THR A 71 1.36 -3.40 -13.53
C THR A 71 2.80 -3.91 -13.71
N ASP A 72 3.47 -3.57 -14.81
CA ASP A 72 4.76 -4.16 -15.21
C ASP A 72 5.86 -3.93 -14.18
N TRP A 73 5.85 -2.76 -13.54
CA TRP A 73 6.82 -2.45 -12.49
C TRP A 73 6.75 -3.45 -11.33
N PHE A 74 5.54 -3.90 -10.95
CA PHE A 74 5.33 -4.81 -9.82
C PHE A 74 5.75 -6.27 -10.13
N VAL A 75 5.99 -6.60 -11.38
CA VAL A 75 6.46 -7.95 -11.78
C VAL A 75 7.95 -8.00 -12.09
N THR A 76 8.66 -6.87 -12.01
CA THR A 76 10.13 -6.84 -12.06
C THR A 76 10.72 -7.38 -10.76
N TRP A 77 11.88 -7.99 -10.77
CA TRP A 77 12.40 -8.86 -9.71
C TRP A 77 12.32 -8.31 -8.28
N ARG A 78 13.01 -7.20 -7.96
CA ARG A 78 12.97 -6.62 -6.59
C ARG A 78 11.59 -6.07 -6.23
N PRO A 79 10.98 -5.21 -7.05
CA PRO A 79 9.62 -4.77 -6.82
C PRO A 79 8.61 -5.91 -6.64
N ASN A 80 8.78 -7.04 -7.33
CA ASN A 80 7.91 -8.20 -7.18
C ASN A 80 8.03 -8.85 -5.80
N ALA A 81 9.25 -9.01 -5.28
CA ALA A 81 9.46 -9.53 -3.94
C ALA A 81 8.77 -8.65 -2.88
N HIS A 82 8.99 -7.32 -2.96
CA HIS A 82 8.35 -6.34 -2.07
C HIS A 82 6.83 -6.27 -2.24
N ALA A 83 6.33 -6.31 -3.49
CA ALA A 83 4.91 -6.34 -3.79
C ALA A 83 4.25 -7.61 -3.23
N SER A 84 4.93 -8.75 -3.33
CA SER A 84 4.44 -10.02 -2.77
C SER A 84 4.36 -9.98 -1.26
N MET A 85 5.37 -9.46 -0.59
CA MET A 85 5.40 -9.26 0.86
C MET A 85 4.23 -8.37 1.32
N LEU A 86 4.09 -7.20 0.71
CA LEU A 86 3.03 -6.26 1.03
C LEU A 86 1.64 -6.85 0.79
N LEU A 87 1.41 -7.49 -0.36
CA LEU A 87 0.09 -7.99 -0.71
C LEU A 87 -0.34 -9.16 0.18
N ASN A 88 0.60 -10.00 0.62
CA ASN A 88 0.33 -11.04 1.64
C ASN A 88 -0.02 -10.39 3.00
N ALA A 89 0.71 -9.37 3.44
CA ALA A 89 0.41 -8.63 4.66
C ALA A 89 -0.97 -7.93 4.57
N TYR A 90 -1.28 -7.26 3.45
CA TYR A 90 -2.59 -6.66 3.21
C TYR A 90 -3.72 -7.68 3.31
N ARG A 91 -3.59 -8.83 2.63
CA ARG A 91 -4.60 -9.89 2.68
C ARG A 91 -4.79 -10.43 4.09
N PHE A 92 -3.72 -10.64 4.83
CA PHE A 92 -3.81 -11.08 6.22
C PHE A 92 -4.58 -10.06 7.07
N MET A 93 -4.28 -8.76 6.94
CA MET A 93 -4.99 -7.70 7.68
C MET A 93 -6.47 -7.60 7.29
N ARG A 94 -6.81 -7.85 6.02
CA ARG A 94 -8.19 -7.85 5.55
C ARG A 94 -8.93 -9.11 6.00
N ASP A 95 -8.35 -10.30 5.74
CA ASP A 95 -9.06 -11.57 5.85
C ASP A 95 -9.10 -12.07 7.31
N ALA A 96 -8.00 -11.97 8.06
CA ALA A 96 -7.92 -12.36 9.47
C ALA A 96 -8.10 -11.19 10.43
N GLY A 97 -7.65 -9.99 10.07
CA GLY A 97 -7.78 -8.80 10.90
C GLY A 97 -9.12 -8.07 10.77
N GLY A 98 -9.99 -8.47 9.83
CA GLY A 98 -11.30 -7.85 9.62
C GLY A 98 -11.25 -6.38 9.15
N LEU A 99 -10.10 -5.92 8.69
CA LEU A 99 -9.91 -4.53 8.25
C LEU A 99 -10.40 -4.36 6.81
N ALA A 100 -10.92 -3.17 6.48
CA ALA A 100 -11.40 -2.86 5.13
C ALA A 100 -10.80 -1.56 4.59
N GLY A 101 -10.82 -1.41 3.27
CA GLY A 101 -10.44 -0.19 2.56
C GLY A 101 -9.03 0.28 2.92
N ILE A 102 -8.88 1.59 3.11
CA ILE A 102 -7.58 2.22 3.38
C ILE A 102 -6.93 1.74 4.69
N ARG A 103 -7.73 1.33 5.70
CA ARG A 103 -7.22 0.82 6.98
C ARG A 103 -6.48 -0.52 6.79
N ALA A 104 -6.99 -1.40 5.93
CA ALA A 104 -6.30 -2.66 5.59
C ALA A 104 -4.99 -2.39 4.83
N VAL A 105 -4.99 -1.45 3.88
CA VAL A 105 -3.78 -1.05 3.15
C VAL A 105 -2.73 -0.46 4.10
N LEU A 106 -3.16 0.42 5.00
CA LEU A 106 -2.29 1.07 5.98
C LEU A 106 -1.65 0.05 6.92
N SER A 107 -2.45 -0.86 7.49
CA SER A 107 -1.95 -1.90 8.40
C SER A 107 -1.03 -2.88 7.68
N GLY A 108 -1.37 -3.32 6.48
CA GLY A 108 -0.48 -4.14 5.65
C GLY A 108 0.84 -3.44 5.31
N TYR A 109 0.79 -2.12 5.05
CA TYR A 109 1.99 -1.33 4.78
C TYR A 109 2.88 -1.16 6.03
N ARG A 110 2.29 -1.02 7.23
CA ARG A 110 3.04 -0.99 8.50
C ARG A 110 3.77 -2.31 8.72
N VAL A 111 3.09 -3.44 8.57
CA VAL A 111 3.72 -4.78 8.68
C VAL A 111 4.86 -4.94 7.67
N TYR A 112 4.65 -4.55 6.42
CA TYR A 112 5.69 -4.55 5.39
C TYR A 112 6.91 -3.72 5.80
N ARG A 113 6.71 -2.49 6.31
CA ARG A 113 7.79 -1.61 6.77
C ARG A 113 8.54 -2.19 7.96
N GLU A 114 7.83 -2.79 8.91
CA GLU A 114 8.40 -3.44 10.08
C GLU A 114 9.28 -4.63 9.70
N GLN A 115 8.81 -5.49 8.80
CA GLN A 115 9.61 -6.61 8.28
C GLN A 115 10.91 -6.15 7.64
N LEU A 116 10.88 -5.07 6.86
CA LEU A 116 12.10 -4.49 6.26
C LEU A 116 13.03 -3.89 7.30
N SER A 117 12.50 -3.27 8.34
CA SER A 117 13.28 -2.73 9.45
C SER A 117 14.06 -3.83 10.19
N ILE A 118 13.43 -4.99 10.42
CA ILE A 118 14.08 -6.16 11.05
C ILE A 118 15.22 -6.72 10.18
N THR A 119 15.02 -6.74 8.86
CA THR A 119 16.01 -7.29 7.92
C THR A 119 17.06 -6.29 7.45
N GLY A 120 16.93 -5.01 7.84
CA GLY A 120 17.81 -3.93 7.37
C GLY A 120 17.66 -3.60 5.88
N GLU A 121 16.58 -4.05 5.23
CA GLU A 121 16.32 -3.80 3.81
C GLU A 121 15.62 -2.46 3.59
N THR A 122 15.92 -1.79 2.48
CA THR A 122 15.25 -0.55 2.10
C THR A 122 13.93 -0.81 1.40
N ALA A 123 12.91 0.02 1.68
CA ALA A 123 11.60 -0.12 1.07
C ALA A 123 11.61 0.30 -0.41
N GLU A 124 11.27 -0.63 -1.31
CA GLU A 124 11.04 -0.35 -2.73
C GLU A 124 9.67 0.31 -2.98
N LEU A 125 8.69 0.03 -2.12
CA LEU A 125 7.34 0.56 -2.24
C LEU A 125 7.16 1.80 -1.37
N SER A 126 6.87 2.95 -1.98
CA SER A 126 6.25 4.08 -1.28
C SER A 126 4.80 3.72 -0.94
N PHE A 127 4.18 4.45 0.00
CA PHE A 127 2.76 4.24 0.34
C PHE A 127 1.84 4.35 -0.90
N THR A 128 2.10 5.34 -1.77
CA THR A 128 1.34 5.49 -3.02
C THR A 128 1.43 4.26 -3.92
N ARG A 129 2.62 3.65 -4.05
CA ARG A 129 2.78 2.39 -4.81
C ARG A 129 2.12 1.21 -4.10
N ALA A 130 2.16 1.16 -2.78
CA ALA A 130 1.47 0.15 -1.97
C ALA A 130 -0.05 0.19 -2.21
N TRP A 131 -0.63 1.38 -2.15
CA TRP A 131 -2.05 1.59 -2.46
C TRP A 131 -2.39 1.21 -3.90
N THR A 132 -1.57 1.62 -4.87
CA THR A 132 -1.78 1.27 -6.28
C THR A 132 -1.71 -0.24 -6.52
N LEU A 133 -0.77 -0.95 -5.87
CA LEU A 133 -0.67 -2.41 -5.92
C LEU A 133 -1.97 -3.08 -5.46
N VAL A 134 -2.51 -2.63 -4.31
CA VAL A 134 -3.78 -3.16 -3.79
C VAL A 134 -4.93 -2.89 -4.76
N ARG A 135 -5.01 -1.69 -5.34
CA ARG A 135 -6.02 -1.35 -6.36
C ARG A 135 -5.91 -2.25 -7.60
N PHE A 136 -4.71 -2.53 -8.08
CA PHE A 136 -4.53 -3.47 -9.19
C PHE A 136 -4.93 -4.90 -8.83
N HIS A 137 -4.70 -5.30 -7.59
CA HIS A 137 -5.16 -6.61 -7.11
C HIS A 137 -6.68 -6.68 -6.98
N GLU A 138 -7.32 -5.69 -6.38
CA GLU A 138 -8.79 -5.62 -6.24
C GLU A 138 -9.50 -5.57 -7.59
N ASN A 139 -8.89 -4.90 -8.58
CA ASN A 139 -9.41 -4.83 -9.96
C ASN A 139 -9.05 -6.06 -10.80
N GLY A 140 -8.46 -7.11 -10.22
CA GLY A 140 -8.12 -8.34 -10.93
C GLY A 140 -7.01 -8.22 -11.96
N MET A 141 -6.22 -7.14 -11.96
CA MET A 141 -5.06 -6.96 -12.86
C MET A 141 -3.82 -7.70 -12.35
N LEU A 142 -3.65 -7.75 -11.03
CA LEU A 142 -2.61 -8.52 -10.34
C LEU A 142 -3.24 -9.54 -9.41
N GLN A 143 -2.61 -10.71 -9.27
CA GLN A 143 -3.05 -11.76 -8.38
C GLN A 143 -1.87 -12.42 -7.66
N LEU A 144 -2.15 -13.15 -6.58
CA LEU A 144 -1.16 -13.99 -5.92
C LEU A 144 -1.19 -15.39 -6.51
N ALA A 145 -0.02 -15.90 -6.90
CA ALA A 145 0.18 -17.29 -7.32
C ALA A 145 1.07 -18.00 -6.28
N ARG A 146 0.85 -19.30 -6.10
CA ARG A 146 1.66 -20.13 -5.20
C ARG A 146 2.94 -20.59 -5.91
N CYS A 147 4.09 -20.39 -5.27
CA CYS A 147 5.38 -20.86 -5.76
C CYS A 147 5.48 -22.38 -5.59
N ARG A 148 5.91 -23.12 -6.63
CA ARG A 148 6.10 -24.57 -6.58
C ARG A 148 7.32 -24.99 -5.76
N SER A 149 8.28 -24.09 -5.57
CA SER A 149 9.51 -24.38 -4.80
C SER A 149 9.36 -24.14 -3.31
N CYS A 150 8.91 -22.93 -2.89
CA CYS A 150 8.82 -22.56 -1.47
C CYS A 150 7.40 -22.52 -0.92
N ALA A 151 6.39 -22.80 -1.74
CA ALA A 151 4.97 -22.70 -1.40
C ALA A 151 4.49 -21.29 -0.97
N GLY A 152 5.36 -20.28 -0.98
CA GLY A 152 5.00 -18.88 -0.70
C GLY A 152 4.15 -18.27 -1.84
N ASN A 153 3.32 -17.29 -1.50
CA ASN A 153 2.53 -16.57 -2.48
C ASN A 153 3.33 -15.38 -3.06
N TYR A 154 3.27 -15.19 -4.37
CA TYR A 154 3.94 -14.09 -5.07
C TYR A 154 3.05 -13.44 -6.11
N VAL A 155 3.30 -12.17 -6.41
CA VAL A 155 2.50 -11.36 -7.34
C VAL A 155 2.77 -11.76 -8.79
N VAL A 156 1.69 -11.96 -9.55
CA VAL A 156 1.70 -12.19 -11.00
C VAL A 156 0.64 -11.33 -11.68
N GLN A 157 0.81 -11.07 -12.98
CA GLN A 157 -0.25 -10.49 -13.80
C GLN A 157 -1.37 -11.53 -14.03
N ALA A 158 -2.63 -11.11 -13.89
CA ALA A 158 -3.77 -12.02 -14.02
C ALA A 158 -3.90 -12.61 -15.43
N HIS A 159 -3.60 -11.80 -16.45
CA HIS A 159 -3.71 -12.18 -17.88
C HIS A 159 -2.35 -12.45 -18.54
N GLY A 160 -1.25 -12.40 -17.76
CA GLY A 160 0.09 -12.67 -18.25
C GLY A 160 0.32 -14.18 -18.49
N ARG A 161 1.15 -14.53 -19.48
CA ARG A 161 1.67 -15.91 -19.58
C ARG A 161 2.46 -16.19 -18.30
N ARG A 162 2.04 -17.19 -17.53
CA ARG A 162 2.78 -17.69 -16.35
C ARG A 162 4.07 -18.33 -16.83
N ARG A 163 5.10 -17.53 -17.10
CA ARG A 163 6.39 -18.03 -17.58
C ARG A 163 7.11 -18.87 -16.54
N HIS A 164 6.86 -18.62 -15.24
CA HIS A 164 7.52 -19.35 -14.16
C HIS A 164 6.50 -19.71 -13.07
N ALA A 165 6.44 -20.98 -12.73
CA ALA A 165 5.68 -21.48 -11.58
C ALA A 165 6.48 -21.31 -10.26
N VAL A 166 7.62 -20.61 -10.30
CA VAL A 166 8.60 -20.40 -9.22
C VAL A 166 8.78 -18.90 -9.02
N CYS A 167 8.76 -18.44 -7.78
CA CYS A 167 8.93 -17.01 -7.46
C CYS A 167 10.37 -16.53 -7.71
N GLY A 168 10.53 -15.21 -7.85
CA GLY A 168 11.83 -14.58 -8.10
C GLY A 168 12.85 -14.74 -6.96
N LEU A 169 12.42 -15.10 -5.74
CA LEU A 169 13.33 -15.39 -4.63
C LEU A 169 13.94 -16.81 -4.76
N CYS A 170 13.14 -17.79 -5.19
CA CYS A 170 13.61 -19.15 -5.42
C CYS A 170 14.41 -19.29 -6.73
N MET A 171 14.09 -18.47 -7.73
CA MET A 171 14.77 -18.43 -9.01
C MET A 171 15.10 -16.97 -9.40
N PRO A 172 16.12 -16.38 -8.76
CA PRO A 172 16.52 -15.01 -9.04
C PRO A 172 17.10 -14.89 -10.45
N PRO A 173 16.90 -13.75 -11.15
CA PRO A 173 17.49 -13.54 -12.46
C PRO A 173 19.02 -13.47 -12.36
N ALA A 174 19.74 -13.83 -13.43
CA ALA A 174 21.20 -13.91 -13.48
C ALA A 174 21.94 -12.62 -13.05
N ARG A 175 21.26 -11.46 -13.05
CA ARG A 175 21.80 -10.16 -12.62
C ARG A 175 21.31 -9.73 -11.21
N ALA A 176 20.66 -10.58 -10.46
CA ALA A 176 20.05 -10.26 -9.17
C ALA A 176 20.99 -9.68 -8.11
N GLY A 177 22.29 -9.98 -8.15
CA GLY A 177 23.28 -9.52 -7.16
C GLY A 177 24.09 -8.29 -7.57
N LYS A 178 24.00 -7.81 -8.82
CA LYS A 178 24.95 -6.80 -9.35
C LYS A 178 24.71 -5.36 -8.85
N GLY A 179 23.55 -5.04 -8.27
CA GLY A 179 23.24 -3.70 -7.75
C GLY A 179 23.81 -3.39 -6.35
N ARG A 180 24.25 -4.37 -5.58
CA ARG A 180 24.72 -4.19 -4.19
C ARG A 180 26.16 -3.67 -4.06
N LYS A 181 26.98 -3.75 -5.10
CA LYS A 181 28.40 -3.37 -5.02
C LYS A 181 28.68 -1.85 -5.12
N ALA A 182 27.70 -1.03 -5.49
CA ALA A 182 27.89 0.40 -5.67
C ALA A 182 27.84 1.22 -4.37
N VAL A 183 27.15 0.73 -3.32
CA VAL A 183 26.96 1.49 -2.05
C VAL A 183 28.12 1.29 -1.05
N ALA A 184 28.89 0.22 -1.18
CA ALA A 184 29.99 -0.08 -0.24
C ALA A 184 31.31 0.64 -0.56
N ARG A 185 31.42 1.42 -1.62
CA ARG A 185 32.68 2.08 -2.05
C ARG A 185 32.76 3.59 -1.76
N THR A 186 31.79 4.18 -1.08
CA THR A 186 31.76 5.62 -0.77
C THR A 186 31.93 5.91 0.73
N ALA A 187 32.31 4.91 1.55
CA ALA A 187 32.63 5.07 2.95
C ALA A 187 34.05 4.52 3.22
N ALA A 188 35.04 5.21 2.66
CA ALA A 188 36.44 5.12 3.07
C ALA A 188 37.09 6.50 2.88
#